data_c8bc717837150fe801f98c0a5723b6b9
#
_entry.id   c8bc717837150fe801f98c0a5723b6b9
#
_cell.length_a   1.000
_cell.length_b   1.000
_cell.length_c   1.000
_cell.angle_alpha   90.00
_cell.angle_beta   90.00
_cell.angle_gamma   90.00
#
_symmetry.space_group_name_H-M   'P 1'
#
loop_
_entity.id
_entity.type
_entity.pdbx_description
1 polymer ?
#
loop_
_entity_poly.entity_id
_entity_poly.type
_entity_poly.pdbx_seq_one_letter_code
_entity_poly.pdbx_strand_id
1 'polypeptide(L)'
;MVSLLNTASVPGVVLLSALCDRTTVTNIIFISAFGSTVSIILLWGLSTTLPGIVVFAIMYGFFAGGYTSTYAGIVKELRRVSAGSDLGSMFGLLSAGRGIGNVICGPISEFLLGHRPWYGKALLAYGSAYGPLIAFTGTTAALTLMPWVTKKLHLI
;
A
#
# COMPACT_ATOMS: atom_id res chain seq x y z
N MET A 1 -11.69 -13.76 -1.71
CA MET A 1 -10.90 -12.67 -1.08
C MET A 1 -10.28 -11.72 -2.10
N VAL A 2 -9.49 -12.19 -3.07
CA VAL A 2 -8.85 -11.32 -4.10
C VAL A 2 -9.90 -10.52 -4.88
N SER A 3 -11.03 -11.12 -5.24
CA SER A 3 -12.13 -10.43 -5.94
C SER A 3 -12.70 -9.27 -5.11
N LEU A 4 -12.87 -9.45 -3.80
CA LEU A 4 -13.33 -8.38 -2.89
C LEU A 4 -12.33 -7.22 -2.82
N LEU A 5 -11.03 -7.53 -2.71
CA LEU A 5 -9.97 -6.54 -2.75
C LEU A 5 -10.01 -5.71 -4.04
N ASN A 6 -10.11 -6.38 -5.19
CA ASN A 6 -10.17 -5.73 -6.49
C ASN A 6 -11.46 -4.89 -6.66
N THR A 7 -12.60 -5.39 -6.22
CA THR A 7 -13.86 -4.63 -6.28
C THR A 7 -13.80 -3.40 -5.39
N ALA A 8 -13.27 -3.53 -4.17
CA ALA A 8 -13.12 -2.40 -3.25
C ALA A 8 -12.08 -1.37 -3.72
N SER A 9 -11.10 -1.76 -4.54
CA SER A 9 -10.12 -0.84 -5.08
C SER A 9 -10.72 0.13 -6.11
N VAL A 10 -11.77 -0.26 -6.83
CA VAL A 10 -12.40 0.60 -7.85
C VAL A 10 -12.91 1.93 -7.28
N PRO A 11 -13.80 1.95 -6.27
CA PRO A 11 -14.22 3.20 -5.66
C PRO A 11 -13.06 3.95 -4.99
N GLY A 12 -12.08 3.23 -4.43
CA GLY A 12 -10.87 3.83 -3.85
C GLY A 12 -10.07 4.61 -4.88
N VAL A 13 -9.81 4.02 -6.05
CA VAL A 13 -9.11 4.71 -7.16
C VAL A 13 -9.88 5.95 -7.59
N VAL A 14 -11.19 5.87 -7.80
CA VAL A 14 -12.01 7.00 -8.27
C VAL A 14 -11.98 8.16 -7.26
N LEU A 15 -12.22 7.87 -5.98
CA LEU A 15 -12.26 8.90 -4.93
C LEU A 15 -10.89 9.52 -4.68
N LEU A 16 -9.84 8.71 -4.59
CA LEU A 16 -8.49 9.21 -4.36
C LEU A 16 -7.91 9.93 -5.59
N SER A 17 -8.31 9.55 -6.81
CA SER A 17 -7.97 10.32 -8.01
C SER A 17 -8.64 11.69 -8.03
N ALA A 18 -9.94 11.76 -7.71
CA ALA A 18 -10.66 13.02 -7.61
C ALA A 18 -10.07 13.93 -6.51
N LEU A 19 -9.61 13.33 -5.40
CA LEU A 19 -8.95 14.07 -4.33
C LEU A 19 -7.54 14.53 -4.75
N CYS A 20 -6.83 13.75 -5.58
CA CYS A 20 -5.52 14.10 -6.13
C CYS A 20 -5.57 15.34 -7.02
N ASP A 21 -6.69 15.60 -7.69
CA ASP A 21 -6.89 16.81 -8.48
C ASP A 21 -7.07 18.07 -7.63
N ARG A 22 -7.49 17.91 -6.40
CA ARG A 22 -7.77 19.03 -5.46
C ARG A 22 -6.68 19.25 -4.41
N THR A 23 -5.81 18.27 -4.19
CA THR A 23 -4.78 18.30 -3.14
C THR A 23 -3.41 17.94 -3.69
N THR A 24 -2.36 18.12 -2.88
CA THR A 24 -1.00 17.71 -3.27
C THR A 24 -0.88 16.17 -3.32
N VAL A 25 -0.19 15.66 -4.32
CA VAL A 25 0.06 14.21 -4.49
C VAL A 25 0.64 13.58 -3.23
N THR A 26 1.51 14.32 -2.52
CA THR A 26 2.13 13.87 -1.27
C THR A 26 1.10 13.56 -0.18
N ASN A 27 0.02 14.36 -0.08
CA ASN A 27 -1.05 14.12 0.89
C ASN A 27 -1.86 12.86 0.54
N ILE A 28 -2.06 12.59 -0.74
CA ILE A 28 -2.76 11.37 -1.18
C ILE A 28 -1.92 10.13 -0.89
N ILE A 29 -0.61 10.19 -1.13
CA ILE A 29 0.32 9.12 -0.75
C ILE A 29 0.23 8.86 0.76
N PHE A 30 0.21 9.92 1.57
CA PHE A 30 0.07 9.80 3.01
C PHE A 30 -1.24 9.12 3.42
N ILE A 31 -2.38 9.58 2.89
CA ILE A 31 -3.71 9.01 3.19
C ILE A 31 -3.77 7.53 2.80
N SER A 32 -3.31 7.18 1.59
CA SER A 32 -3.29 5.81 1.10
C SER A 32 -2.35 4.93 1.94
N ALA A 33 -1.15 5.40 2.25
CA ALA A 33 -0.17 4.66 3.03
C ALA A 33 -0.62 4.46 4.48
N PHE A 34 -1.11 5.52 5.11
CA PHE A 34 -1.62 5.47 6.48
C PHE A 34 -2.84 4.55 6.59
N GLY A 35 -3.82 4.72 5.70
CA GLY A 35 -5.02 3.88 5.66
C GLY A 35 -4.70 2.40 5.41
N SER A 36 -3.77 2.11 4.49
CA SER A 36 -3.31 0.74 4.23
C SER A 36 -2.58 0.15 5.44
N THR A 37 -1.67 0.89 6.08
CA THR A 37 -0.93 0.44 7.26
C THR A 37 -1.86 0.13 8.43
N VAL A 38 -2.81 1.03 8.72
CA VAL A 38 -3.81 0.84 9.77
C VAL A 38 -4.68 -0.39 9.47
N SER A 39 -5.13 -0.54 8.22
CA SER A 39 -5.91 -1.70 7.80
C SER A 39 -5.16 -3.02 7.99
N ILE A 40 -3.87 -3.06 7.65
CA ILE A 40 -3.05 -4.27 7.83
C ILE A 40 -2.84 -4.57 9.32
N ILE A 41 -2.37 -3.62 10.09
CA ILE A 41 -1.95 -3.85 11.47
C ILE A 41 -3.17 -4.09 12.38
N LEU A 42 -4.23 -3.27 12.26
CA LEU A 42 -5.39 -3.38 13.12
C LEU A 42 -6.41 -4.39 12.59
N LEU A 43 -6.88 -4.23 11.36
CA LEU A 43 -7.96 -5.08 10.86
C LEU A 43 -7.48 -6.50 10.56
N TRP A 44 -6.34 -6.68 9.89
CA TRP A 44 -5.81 -8.01 9.65
C TRP A 44 -5.20 -8.62 10.91
N GLY A 45 -4.41 -7.86 11.66
CA GLY A 45 -3.73 -8.34 12.86
C GLY A 45 -4.68 -8.75 14.00
N LEU A 46 -5.84 -8.07 14.13
CA LEU A 46 -6.87 -8.38 15.14
C LEU A 46 -7.95 -9.35 14.64
N SER A 47 -7.99 -9.62 13.34
CA SER A 47 -9.06 -10.41 12.72
C SER A 47 -8.77 -11.90 12.80
N THR A 48 -9.53 -12.59 13.66
CA THR A 48 -9.54 -14.06 13.76
C THR A 48 -10.80 -14.67 13.12
N THR A 49 -11.73 -13.82 12.68
CA THR A 49 -13.04 -14.24 12.16
C THR A 49 -13.19 -13.88 10.67
N LEU A 50 -13.98 -14.67 9.94
CA LEU A 50 -14.26 -14.42 8.52
C LEU A 50 -14.81 -12.99 8.25
N PRO A 51 -15.79 -12.46 9.03
CA PRO A 51 -16.28 -11.09 8.83
C PRO A 51 -15.18 -10.04 8.96
N GLY A 52 -14.26 -10.20 9.92
CA GLY A 52 -13.14 -9.28 10.11
C GLY A 52 -12.19 -9.24 8.91
N ILE A 53 -11.89 -10.41 8.31
CA ILE A 53 -11.07 -10.49 7.10
C ILE A 53 -11.76 -9.84 5.89
N VAL A 54 -13.10 -9.92 5.81
CA VAL A 54 -13.88 -9.23 4.76
C VAL A 54 -13.78 -7.71 4.92
N VAL A 55 -13.95 -7.19 6.14
CA VAL A 55 -13.79 -5.77 6.44
C VAL A 55 -12.37 -5.29 6.12
N PHE A 56 -11.36 -6.07 6.52
CA PHE A 56 -9.97 -5.80 6.14
C PHE A 56 -9.80 -5.73 4.61
N ALA A 57 -10.34 -6.69 3.87
CA ALA A 57 -10.21 -6.73 2.42
C ALA A 57 -10.84 -5.50 1.74
N ILE A 58 -11.98 -5.02 2.23
CA ILE A 58 -12.65 -3.82 1.72
C ILE A 58 -11.83 -2.57 2.03
N MET A 59 -11.44 -2.38 3.29
CA MET A 59 -10.68 -1.19 3.72
C MET A 59 -9.30 -1.13 3.07
N TYR A 60 -8.57 -2.23 3.09
CA TYR A 60 -7.27 -2.32 2.45
C TYR A 60 -7.36 -2.11 0.93
N GLY A 61 -8.33 -2.76 0.26
CA GLY A 61 -8.55 -2.59 -1.18
C GLY A 61 -8.83 -1.13 -1.53
N PHE A 62 -9.65 -0.44 -0.75
CA PHE A 62 -9.99 0.97 -0.94
C PHE A 62 -8.73 1.87 -0.87
N PHE A 63 -7.93 1.75 0.18
CA PHE A 63 -6.73 2.59 0.35
C PHE A 63 -5.58 2.16 -0.57
N ALA A 64 -5.33 0.87 -0.73
CA ALA A 64 -4.27 0.36 -1.58
C ALA A 64 -4.53 0.61 -3.08
N GLY A 65 -5.80 0.62 -3.50
CA GLY A 65 -6.19 1.00 -4.87
C GLY A 65 -5.73 2.41 -5.24
N GLY A 66 -5.73 3.33 -4.28
CA GLY A 66 -5.30 4.72 -4.47
C GLY A 66 -3.85 4.92 -4.91
N TYR A 67 -2.97 3.95 -4.70
CA TYR A 67 -1.57 4.06 -5.17
C TYR A 67 -1.46 4.17 -6.69
N THR A 68 -2.35 3.57 -7.44
CA THR A 68 -2.32 3.67 -8.91
C THR A 68 -2.63 5.09 -9.39
N SER A 69 -3.48 5.82 -8.68
CA SER A 69 -3.81 7.20 -9.00
C SER A 69 -2.65 8.16 -8.71
N THR A 70 -1.78 7.83 -7.75
CA THR A 70 -0.62 8.67 -7.41
C THR A 70 0.43 8.70 -8.52
N TYR A 71 0.52 7.67 -9.37
CA TYR A 71 1.47 7.66 -10.49
C TYR A 71 1.19 8.79 -11.48
N ALA A 72 -0.08 8.96 -11.86
CA ALA A 72 -0.47 10.07 -12.74
C ALA A 72 -0.20 11.44 -12.08
N GLY A 73 -0.43 11.55 -10.78
CA GLY A 73 -0.13 12.75 -10.00
C GLY A 73 1.36 13.07 -9.93
N ILE A 74 2.21 12.06 -9.67
CA ILE A 74 3.68 12.21 -9.64
C ILE A 74 4.19 12.66 -11.01
N VAL A 75 3.73 12.03 -12.08
CA VAL A 75 4.11 12.39 -13.45
C VAL A 75 3.68 13.83 -13.80
N LYS A 76 2.47 14.24 -13.36
CA LYS A 76 1.99 15.62 -13.55
C LYS A 76 2.84 16.64 -12.80
N GLU A 77 3.28 16.34 -11.59
CA GLU A 77 4.15 17.23 -10.79
C GLU A 77 5.56 17.30 -11.38
N LEU A 78 6.13 16.18 -11.81
CA LEU A 78 7.44 16.15 -12.49
C LEU A 78 7.44 16.94 -13.79
N ARG A 79 6.34 16.93 -14.56
CA ARG A 79 6.18 17.75 -15.74
C ARG A 79 6.24 19.26 -15.46
N ARG A 80 5.78 19.68 -14.28
CA ARG A 80 5.86 21.09 -13.88
C ARG A 80 7.30 21.54 -13.60
N VAL A 81 8.10 20.61 -13.04
CA VAL A 81 9.48 20.92 -12.64
C VAL A 81 10.45 20.75 -13.81
N SER A 82 10.19 19.82 -14.72
CA SER A 82 11.08 19.45 -15.82
C SER A 82 10.33 19.37 -17.14
N ALA A 83 10.26 20.48 -17.86
CA ALA A 83 9.51 20.63 -19.11
C ALA A 83 10.03 19.76 -20.29
N GLY A 84 11.22 19.15 -20.17
CA GLY A 84 11.83 18.28 -21.18
C GLY A 84 11.78 16.77 -20.88
N SER A 85 11.16 16.37 -19.79
CA SER A 85 11.16 14.96 -19.39
C SER A 85 10.14 14.13 -20.17
N ASP A 86 10.55 12.94 -20.63
CA ASP A 86 9.67 11.98 -21.28
C ASP A 86 8.76 11.32 -20.25
N LEU A 87 7.49 11.71 -20.26
CA LEU A 87 6.44 11.23 -19.36
C LEU A 87 6.21 9.72 -19.44
N GLY A 88 6.37 9.16 -20.65
CA GLY A 88 6.22 7.71 -20.87
C GLY A 88 7.30 6.91 -20.14
N SER A 89 8.55 7.38 -20.24
CA SER A 89 9.69 6.76 -19.57
C SER A 89 9.53 6.78 -18.03
N MET A 90 9.09 7.90 -17.47
CA MET A 90 8.85 8.02 -16.02
C MET A 90 7.75 7.11 -15.52
N PHE A 91 6.63 7.06 -16.24
CA PHE A 91 5.53 6.15 -15.92
C PHE A 91 5.97 4.69 -16.06
N GLY A 92 6.74 4.38 -17.09
CA GLY A 92 7.34 3.06 -17.30
C GLY A 92 8.25 2.64 -16.14
N LEU A 93 9.11 3.53 -15.65
CA LEU A 93 10.00 3.26 -14.51
C LEU A 93 9.22 2.99 -13.21
N LEU A 94 8.20 3.78 -12.90
CA LEU A 94 7.34 3.55 -11.74
C LEU A 94 6.60 2.21 -11.84
N SER A 95 6.09 1.88 -13.02
CA SER A 95 5.40 0.60 -13.26
C SER A 95 6.35 -0.59 -13.19
N ALA A 96 7.57 -0.46 -13.70
CA ALA A 96 8.61 -1.48 -13.61
C ALA A 96 9.01 -1.76 -12.16
N GLY A 97 9.22 -0.71 -11.36
CA GLY A 97 9.50 -0.84 -9.93
C GLY A 97 8.41 -1.62 -9.19
N ARG A 98 7.14 -1.33 -9.50
CA ARG A 98 6.00 -2.08 -8.96
C ARG A 98 6.02 -3.55 -9.41
N GLY A 99 6.33 -3.81 -10.68
CA GLY A 99 6.44 -5.16 -11.23
C GLY A 99 7.50 -6.00 -10.51
N ILE A 100 8.69 -5.43 -10.30
CA ILE A 100 9.79 -6.04 -9.55
C ILE A 100 9.33 -6.37 -8.12
N GLY A 101 8.68 -5.42 -7.43
CA GLY A 101 8.14 -5.64 -6.08
C GLY A 101 7.16 -6.81 -6.03
N ASN A 102 6.26 -6.93 -7.01
CA ASN A 102 5.29 -8.02 -7.08
C ASN A 102 5.97 -9.40 -7.28
N VAL A 103 7.02 -9.46 -8.10
CA VAL A 103 7.79 -10.71 -8.33
C VAL A 103 8.53 -11.14 -7.05
N ILE A 104 9.15 -10.21 -6.36
CA ILE A 104 9.92 -10.48 -5.14
C ILE A 104 8.98 -10.84 -3.96
N CYS A 105 7.79 -10.27 -3.92
CA CYS A 105 6.83 -10.51 -2.85
C CYS A 105 6.41 -11.98 -2.72
N GLY A 106 6.30 -12.72 -3.82
CA GLY A 106 5.95 -14.15 -3.83
C GLY A 106 6.90 -15.01 -3.00
N PRO A 107 8.19 -15.10 -3.37
CA PRO A 107 9.20 -15.87 -2.65
C PRO A 107 9.35 -15.45 -1.18
N ILE A 108 9.31 -14.15 -0.88
CA ILE A 108 9.38 -13.65 0.50
C ILE A 108 8.18 -14.12 1.31
N SER A 109 6.97 -14.06 0.75
CA SER A 109 5.76 -14.52 1.43
C SER A 109 5.82 -16.02 1.72
N GLU A 110 6.27 -16.82 0.77
CA GLU A 110 6.44 -18.26 0.93
C GLU A 110 7.47 -18.58 2.03
N PHE A 111 8.61 -17.91 2.04
CA PHE A 111 9.62 -18.05 3.07
C PHE A 111 9.08 -17.72 4.47
N LEU A 112 8.35 -16.60 4.62
CA LEU A 112 7.78 -16.19 5.89
C LEU A 112 6.71 -17.16 6.40
N LEU A 113 5.88 -17.70 5.50
CA LEU A 113 4.85 -18.67 5.83
C LEU A 113 5.44 -20.05 6.18
N GLY A 114 6.57 -20.41 5.57
CA GLY A 114 7.28 -21.69 5.83
C GLY A 114 7.93 -21.74 7.21
N HIS A 115 8.58 -20.67 7.64
CA HIS A 115 9.33 -20.64 8.90
C HIS A 115 8.49 -20.43 10.16
N ARG A 116 7.29 -19.87 10.08
CA ARG A 116 6.30 -19.68 11.16
C ARG A 116 6.88 -19.33 12.55
N PRO A 117 7.77 -18.34 12.69
CA PRO A 117 8.52 -18.12 13.93
C PRO A 117 7.62 -17.75 15.13
N TRP A 118 6.42 -17.21 14.89
CA TRP A 118 5.50 -16.75 15.94
C TRP A 118 4.28 -17.62 16.14
N TYR A 119 4.23 -18.79 15.53
CA TYR A 119 3.08 -19.70 15.63
C TYR A 119 2.80 -20.08 17.09
N GLY A 120 1.58 -19.74 17.57
CA GLY A 120 1.14 -20.02 18.95
C GLY A 120 1.79 -19.16 20.05
N LYS A 121 2.67 -18.20 19.71
CA LYS A 121 3.38 -17.35 20.68
C LYS A 121 2.83 -15.92 20.76
N ALA A 122 2.03 -15.48 19.81
CA ALA A 122 1.47 -14.14 19.76
C ALA A 122 -0.06 -14.19 19.83
N LEU A 123 -0.69 -13.06 20.16
CA LEU A 123 -2.13 -12.93 20.28
C LEU A 123 -2.82 -12.74 18.92
N LEU A 124 -4.05 -13.26 18.81
CA LEU A 124 -4.92 -13.06 17.64
C LEU A 124 -4.28 -13.56 16.32
N ALA A 125 -4.47 -12.83 15.22
CA ALA A 125 -3.94 -13.23 13.92
C ALA A 125 -2.39 -13.19 13.83
N TYR A 126 -1.72 -12.47 14.72
CA TYR A 126 -0.26 -12.49 14.83
C TYR A 126 0.29 -13.84 15.32
N GLY A 127 -0.47 -14.58 16.11
CA GLY A 127 -0.13 -15.94 16.54
C GLY A 127 -0.47 -17.02 15.51
N SER A 128 -1.03 -16.65 14.37
CA SER A 128 -1.29 -17.55 13.24
C SER A 128 -0.05 -17.72 12.37
N ALA A 129 -0.14 -18.62 11.37
CA ALA A 129 0.89 -18.77 10.36
C ALA A 129 1.18 -17.47 9.56
N TYR A 130 0.25 -16.51 9.57
CA TYR A 130 0.32 -15.25 8.84
C TYR A 130 0.98 -14.11 9.64
N GLY A 131 1.28 -14.29 10.94
CA GLY A 131 1.86 -13.25 11.80
C GLY A 131 3.08 -12.53 11.20
N PRO A 132 4.13 -13.25 10.76
CA PRO A 132 5.29 -12.64 10.12
C PRO A 132 4.95 -11.89 8.84
N LEU A 133 3.98 -12.39 8.08
CA LEU A 133 3.53 -11.75 6.84
C LEU A 133 2.80 -10.43 7.13
N ILE A 134 1.96 -10.39 8.17
CA ILE A 134 1.27 -9.17 8.62
C ILE A 134 2.29 -8.12 9.03
N ALA A 135 3.29 -8.50 9.83
CA ALA A 135 4.34 -7.58 10.27
C ALA A 135 5.17 -7.06 9.09
N PHE A 136 5.59 -7.94 8.18
CA PHE A 136 6.33 -7.55 6.99
C PHE A 136 5.54 -6.59 6.10
N THR A 137 4.28 -6.92 5.81
CA THR A 137 3.42 -6.09 4.96
C THR A 137 3.10 -4.76 5.64
N GLY A 138 2.87 -4.75 6.96
CA GLY A 138 2.63 -3.54 7.73
C GLY A 138 3.85 -2.61 7.76
N THR A 139 5.05 -3.15 7.97
CA THR A 139 6.30 -2.35 7.96
C THR A 139 6.61 -1.80 6.58
N THR A 140 6.47 -2.57 5.52
CA THR A 140 6.65 -2.08 4.14
C THR A 140 5.63 -1.02 3.77
N ALA A 141 4.36 -1.17 4.18
CA ALA A 141 3.35 -0.14 3.99
C ALA A 141 3.69 1.14 4.78
N ALA A 142 4.21 1.04 6.00
CA ALA A 142 4.64 2.19 6.79
C ALA A 142 5.84 2.92 6.16
N LEU A 143 6.77 2.21 5.52
CA LEU A 143 7.89 2.84 4.80
C LEU A 143 7.43 3.74 3.66
N THR A 144 6.27 3.49 3.06
CA THR A 144 5.71 4.38 2.03
C THR A 144 5.24 5.74 2.57
N LEU A 145 5.20 5.95 3.89
CA LEU A 145 4.98 7.24 4.52
C LEU A 145 6.23 8.16 4.50
N MET A 146 7.41 7.60 4.22
CA MET A 146 8.68 8.31 4.28
C MET A 146 8.73 9.59 3.42
N PRO A 147 8.23 9.64 2.17
CA PRO A 147 8.23 10.85 1.37
C PRO A 147 7.46 12.03 1.99
N TRP A 148 6.38 11.73 2.73
CA TRP A 148 5.62 12.76 3.43
C TRP A 148 6.39 13.30 4.65
N VAL A 149 7.05 12.41 5.39
CA VAL A 149 7.88 12.79 6.56
C VAL A 149 9.06 13.65 6.14
N THR A 150 9.77 13.27 5.06
CA THR A 150 10.92 14.04 4.55
C THR A 150 10.51 15.42 4.07
N LYS A 151 9.37 15.54 3.38
CA LYS A 151 8.83 16.83 2.94
C LYS A 151 8.44 17.72 4.13
N LYS A 152 7.84 17.16 5.18
CA LYS A 152 7.42 17.92 6.37
C LYS A 152 8.60 18.37 7.23
N LEU A 153 9.69 17.61 7.23
CA LEU A 153 10.92 17.94 7.95
C LEU A 153 11.84 18.91 7.18
N HIS A 154 11.39 19.47 6.05
CA HIS A 154 12.21 20.35 5.18
C HIS A 154 13.56 19.74 4.77
N LEU A 155 13.63 18.41 4.64
CA LEU A 155 14.84 17.70 4.22
C LEU A 155 15.00 17.65 2.68
N ILE A 156 13.92 17.97 1.95
CA ILE A 156 13.87 18.12 0.49
C ILE A 156 12.88 19.23 0.14
#